data_aa263a0cbcf533d470713374e0bc0756
#
_entry.id   aa263a0cbcf533d470713374e0bc0756
#
_cell.length_a   1.000
_cell.length_b   1.000
_cell.length_c   1.000
_cell.angle_alpha   90.00
_cell.angle_beta   90.00
_cell.angle_gamma   90.00
#
_symmetry.space_group_name_H-M   'P 1'
#
loop_
_entity.id
_entity.type
_entity.pdbx_description
1 polymer ?
#
loop_
_entity_poly.entity_id
_entity_poly.type
_entity_poly.pdbx_seq_one_letter_code
_entity_poly.pdbx_strand_id
1 'polypeptide(L)'
;MQIRSAKDLKVYQKAYALAMEIYQLSKSWPAEEKYSLTDQIRRASRSVCSNLREAWAKRRYEAHFISKLTDSDGENSETDTWLDFALDCGYLDSSDHSRLTIECKQVGSMLGSMLKKPTPFLLHNIDLKSQTSDL
;
A
#
# COMPACT_ATOMS: atom_id res chain seq x y z
N MET A 1 -12.63 -17.15 -3.59
CA MET A 1 -12.28 -16.33 -4.76
C MET A 1 -10.83 -16.56 -5.15
N GLN A 2 -10.57 -16.78 -6.42
CA GLN A 2 -9.21 -17.02 -6.89
C GLN A 2 -8.45 -15.70 -7.05
N ILE A 3 -7.23 -15.64 -6.50
CA ILE A 3 -6.36 -14.47 -6.63
C ILE A 3 -5.53 -14.64 -7.92
N ARG A 4 -5.79 -13.79 -8.90
CA ARG A 4 -5.11 -13.82 -10.21
C ARG A 4 -4.06 -12.74 -10.36
N SER A 5 -4.21 -11.64 -9.62
CA SER A 5 -3.25 -10.56 -9.62
C SER A 5 -3.24 -9.87 -8.26
N ALA A 6 -2.25 -9.01 -8.05
CA ALA A 6 -2.19 -8.20 -6.83
C ALA A 6 -3.48 -7.38 -6.63
N LYS A 7 -4.14 -7.01 -7.74
CA LYS A 7 -5.38 -6.21 -7.69
C LYS A 7 -6.54 -6.94 -7.01
N ASP A 8 -6.47 -8.26 -6.94
CA ASP A 8 -7.49 -9.06 -6.26
C ASP A 8 -7.27 -9.13 -4.75
N LEU A 9 -6.10 -8.72 -4.26
CA LEU A 9 -5.81 -8.71 -2.83
C LEU A 9 -6.59 -7.60 -2.13
N LYS A 10 -7.21 -7.93 -1.01
CA LYS A 10 -7.96 -6.94 -0.22
C LYS A 10 -7.07 -5.78 0.24
N VAL A 11 -5.82 -6.08 0.62
CA VAL A 11 -4.88 -5.05 1.05
C VAL A 11 -4.58 -4.07 -0.08
N TYR A 12 -4.45 -4.55 -1.31
CA TYR A 12 -4.24 -3.69 -2.46
C TYR A 12 -5.45 -2.78 -2.71
N GLN A 13 -6.64 -3.35 -2.70
CA GLN A 13 -7.88 -2.60 -2.92
C GLN A 13 -8.05 -1.51 -1.86
N LYS A 14 -7.75 -1.84 -0.61
CA LYS A 14 -7.84 -0.90 0.50
C LYS A 14 -6.80 0.21 0.39
N ALA A 15 -5.57 -0.14 0.09
CA ALA A 15 -4.49 0.84 -0.11
C ALA A 15 -4.77 1.76 -1.29
N TYR A 16 -5.31 1.22 -2.37
CA TYR A 16 -5.67 1.99 -3.56
C TYR A 16 -6.78 3.00 -3.24
N ALA A 17 -7.84 2.55 -2.57
CA ALA A 17 -8.93 3.42 -2.16
C ALA A 17 -8.45 4.54 -1.23
N LEU A 18 -7.56 4.22 -0.29
CA LEU A 18 -6.96 5.21 0.60
C LEU A 18 -6.17 6.26 -0.18
N ALA A 19 -5.34 5.83 -1.13
CA ALA A 19 -4.56 6.75 -1.95
C ALA A 19 -5.46 7.69 -2.76
N MET A 20 -6.56 7.17 -3.31
CA MET A 20 -7.50 7.98 -4.08
C MET A 20 -8.24 8.98 -3.19
N GLU A 21 -8.58 8.61 -1.97
CA GLU A 21 -9.23 9.52 -1.03
C GLU A 21 -8.27 10.64 -0.60
N ILE A 22 -7.02 10.30 -0.32
CA ILE A 22 -5.98 11.28 -0.03
C ILE A 22 -5.81 12.24 -1.21
N TYR A 23 -5.82 11.72 -2.43
CA TYR A 23 -5.74 12.54 -3.64
C TYR A 23 -6.86 13.58 -3.68
N GLN A 24 -8.11 13.15 -3.44
CA GLN A 24 -9.26 14.06 -3.47
C GLN A 24 -9.17 15.12 -2.37
N LEU A 25 -8.88 14.70 -1.13
CA LEU A 25 -8.79 15.62 0.00
C LEU A 25 -7.64 16.62 -0.16
N SER A 26 -6.51 16.20 -0.71
CA SER A 26 -5.33 17.04 -0.84
C SER A 26 -5.43 18.08 -1.96
N LYS A 27 -6.46 18.01 -2.80
CA LYS A 27 -6.69 19.02 -3.85
C LYS A 27 -6.87 20.42 -3.31
N SER A 28 -7.42 20.55 -2.09
CA SER A 28 -7.67 21.84 -1.45
C SER A 28 -6.52 22.31 -0.57
N TRP A 29 -5.45 21.55 -0.46
CA TRP A 29 -4.32 21.92 0.38
C TRP A 29 -3.54 23.11 -0.24
N PRO A 30 -2.87 23.93 0.60
CA PRO A 30 -2.21 25.15 0.11
C PRO A 30 -1.15 24.85 -0.95
N ALA A 31 -1.05 25.75 -1.94
CA ALA A 31 -0.04 25.64 -3.01
C ALA A 31 1.38 25.61 -2.46
N GLU A 32 1.65 26.25 -1.32
CA GLU A 32 2.96 26.27 -0.68
C GLU A 32 3.39 24.87 -0.18
N GLU A 33 2.44 23.95 -0.01
CA GLU A 33 2.71 22.58 0.44
C GLU A 33 2.87 21.60 -0.73
N LYS A 34 2.78 22.06 -1.95
CA LYS A 34 2.77 21.20 -3.15
C LYS A 34 3.92 20.19 -3.14
N TYR A 35 5.13 20.65 -2.85
CA TYR A 35 6.33 19.80 -2.87
C TYR A 35 6.68 19.23 -1.50
N SER A 36 6.25 19.89 -0.43
CA SER A 36 6.63 19.53 0.95
C SER A 36 5.72 18.47 1.55
N LEU A 37 4.42 18.54 1.31
CA LEU A 37 3.45 17.63 1.92
C LEU A 37 2.58 16.96 0.88
N THR A 38 1.96 17.72 -0.02
CA THR A 38 0.99 17.19 -0.98
C THR A 38 1.62 16.11 -1.88
N ASP A 39 2.75 16.41 -2.51
CA ASP A 39 3.45 15.45 -3.35
C ASP A 39 3.95 14.25 -2.54
N GLN A 40 4.42 14.49 -1.32
CA GLN A 40 4.98 13.44 -0.48
C GLN A 40 3.92 12.41 -0.09
N ILE A 41 2.74 12.86 0.36
CA ILE A 41 1.68 11.94 0.77
C ILE A 41 1.08 11.20 -0.42
N ARG A 42 0.95 11.89 -1.56
CA ARG A 42 0.46 11.25 -2.79
C ARG A 42 1.43 10.17 -3.26
N ARG A 43 2.73 10.49 -3.25
CA ARG A 43 3.77 9.52 -3.62
C ARG A 43 3.77 8.33 -2.66
N ALA A 44 3.79 8.58 -1.35
CA ALA A 44 3.85 7.52 -0.34
C ALA A 44 2.64 6.59 -0.44
N SER A 45 1.43 7.14 -0.50
CA SER A 45 0.21 6.34 -0.56
C SER A 45 0.13 5.51 -1.84
N ARG A 46 0.55 6.05 -2.98
CA ARG A 46 0.60 5.31 -4.25
C ARG A 46 1.68 4.23 -4.23
N SER A 47 2.80 4.49 -3.55
CA SER A 47 3.91 3.54 -3.46
C SER A 47 3.57 2.30 -2.64
N VAL A 48 2.61 2.39 -1.72
CA VAL A 48 2.06 1.19 -1.05
C VAL A 48 1.57 0.21 -2.11
N CYS A 49 0.79 0.71 -3.07
CA CYS A 49 0.21 -0.10 -4.15
C CYS A 49 1.28 -0.61 -5.11
N SER A 50 2.20 0.25 -5.54
CA SER A 50 3.23 -0.15 -6.51
C SER A 50 4.17 -1.20 -5.94
N ASN A 51 4.53 -1.10 -4.67
CA ASN A 51 5.37 -2.10 -4.00
C ASN A 51 4.61 -3.43 -3.81
N LEU A 52 3.29 -3.38 -3.56
CA LEU A 52 2.47 -4.58 -3.53
C LEU A 52 2.46 -5.30 -4.89
N ARG A 53 2.33 -4.53 -5.98
CA ARG A 53 2.39 -5.08 -7.34
C ARG A 53 3.74 -5.73 -7.60
N GLU A 54 4.81 -5.08 -7.20
CA GLU A 54 6.16 -5.62 -7.37
C GLU A 54 6.38 -6.87 -6.52
N ALA A 55 5.89 -6.87 -5.27
CA ALA A 55 5.96 -8.05 -4.41
C ALA A 55 5.26 -9.24 -5.07
N TRP A 56 4.07 -9.01 -5.60
CA TRP A 56 3.31 -10.05 -6.29
C TRP A 56 4.07 -10.60 -7.50
N ALA A 57 4.65 -9.72 -8.29
CA ALA A 57 5.44 -10.12 -9.46
C ALA A 57 6.69 -10.92 -9.08
N LYS A 58 7.23 -10.67 -7.89
CA LYS A 58 8.47 -11.30 -7.40
C LYS A 58 8.23 -12.46 -6.45
N ARG A 59 7.00 -12.96 -6.33
CA ARG A 59 6.65 -14.00 -5.36
C ARG A 59 7.22 -15.39 -5.67
N ARG A 60 7.96 -15.51 -6.75
CA ARG A 60 8.74 -16.71 -7.04
C ARG A 60 9.81 -16.96 -5.96
N TYR A 61 10.40 -15.90 -5.44
CA TYR A 61 11.43 -15.95 -4.42
C TYR A 61 10.94 -15.26 -3.14
N GLU A 62 10.93 -16.01 -2.04
CA GLU A 62 10.42 -15.50 -0.77
C GLU A 62 11.12 -14.22 -0.32
N ALA A 63 12.46 -14.18 -0.43
CA ALA A 63 13.24 -13.02 0.00
C ALA A 63 12.85 -11.76 -0.77
N HIS A 64 12.61 -11.88 -2.08
CA HIS A 64 12.20 -10.74 -2.92
C HIS A 64 10.78 -10.30 -2.58
N PHE A 65 9.89 -11.26 -2.36
CA PHE A 65 8.51 -10.99 -1.96
C PHE A 65 8.45 -10.21 -0.64
N ILE A 66 9.16 -10.71 0.39
CA ILE A 66 9.22 -10.08 1.71
C ILE A 66 9.85 -8.70 1.62
N SER A 67 10.92 -8.53 0.85
CA SER A 67 11.59 -7.24 0.69
C SER A 67 10.62 -6.18 0.16
N LYS A 68 9.85 -6.51 -0.87
CA LYS A 68 8.89 -5.57 -1.46
C LYS A 68 7.68 -5.32 -0.57
N LEU A 69 7.22 -6.33 0.18
CA LEU A 69 6.17 -6.11 1.18
C LEU A 69 6.66 -5.18 2.29
N THR A 70 7.92 -5.31 2.71
CA THR A 70 8.52 -4.44 3.71
C THR A 70 8.59 -3.00 3.19
N ASP A 71 8.95 -2.81 1.93
CA ASP A 71 8.94 -1.48 1.30
C ASP A 71 7.52 -0.90 1.29
N SER A 72 6.52 -1.71 0.96
CA SER A 72 5.11 -1.29 0.98
C SER A 72 4.69 -0.84 2.39
N ASP A 73 5.07 -1.60 3.41
CA ASP A 73 4.77 -1.27 4.81
C ASP A 73 5.44 0.04 5.23
N GLY A 74 6.68 0.25 4.81
CA GLY A 74 7.41 1.51 5.06
C GLY A 74 6.69 2.71 4.45
N GLU A 75 6.21 2.58 3.22
CA GLU A 75 5.46 3.64 2.54
C GLU A 75 4.12 3.91 3.21
N ASN A 76 3.49 2.88 3.75
CA ASN A 76 2.26 3.02 4.51
C ASN A 76 2.50 3.81 5.81
N SER A 77 3.60 3.53 6.50
CA SER A 77 4.00 4.27 7.71
C SER A 77 4.31 5.73 7.39
N GLU A 78 4.95 5.97 6.25
CA GLU A 78 5.22 7.33 5.79
C GLU A 78 3.92 8.08 5.50
N THR A 79 2.95 7.43 4.86
CA THR A 79 1.63 8.00 4.61
C THR A 79 0.96 8.43 5.92
N ASP A 80 1.01 7.57 6.93
CA ASP A 80 0.43 7.86 8.24
C ASP A 80 1.09 9.09 8.87
N THR A 81 2.41 9.22 8.74
CA THR A 81 3.16 10.38 9.23
C THR A 81 2.67 11.68 8.57
N TRP A 82 2.52 11.65 7.25
CA TRP A 82 2.05 12.84 6.52
C TRP A 82 0.62 13.21 6.89
N LEU A 83 -0.23 12.24 7.23
CA LEU A 83 -1.58 12.51 7.74
C LEU A 83 -1.54 13.27 9.05
N ASP A 84 -0.61 12.94 9.94
CA ASP A 84 -0.44 13.65 11.20
C ASP A 84 -0.02 15.12 10.95
N PHE A 85 0.90 15.34 10.04
CA PHE A 85 1.28 16.70 9.66
C PHE A 85 0.10 17.48 9.07
N ALA A 86 -0.70 16.83 8.23
CA ALA A 86 -1.87 17.47 7.63
C ALA A 86 -2.89 17.90 8.70
N LEU A 87 -3.10 17.07 9.72
CA LEU A 87 -3.96 17.41 10.83
C LEU A 87 -3.41 18.62 11.60
N ASP A 88 -2.15 18.55 12.01
CA ASP A 88 -1.53 19.57 12.85
C ASP A 88 -1.38 20.90 12.12
N CYS A 89 -1.27 20.89 10.81
CA CYS A 89 -1.23 22.11 9.98
C CYS A 89 -2.63 22.64 9.64
N GLY A 90 -3.67 21.94 10.06
CA GLY A 90 -5.05 22.38 9.83
C GLY A 90 -5.61 22.09 8.45
N TYR A 91 -5.00 21.18 7.70
CA TYR A 91 -5.46 20.81 6.34
C TYR A 91 -6.46 19.69 6.35
N LEU A 92 -6.51 18.90 7.41
CA LEU A 92 -7.50 17.85 7.65
C LEU A 92 -8.19 18.15 8.98
N ASP A 93 -9.50 17.89 9.03
CA ASP A 93 -10.19 17.91 10.31
C ASP A 93 -9.93 16.59 11.06
N SER A 94 -10.28 16.56 12.35
CA SER A 94 -10.02 15.39 13.18
C SER A 94 -10.81 14.17 12.75
N SER A 95 -11.99 14.36 12.16
CA SER A 95 -12.83 13.27 11.65
C SER A 95 -12.17 12.58 10.45
N ASP A 96 -11.73 13.35 9.46
CA ASP A 96 -11.03 12.82 8.29
C ASP A 96 -9.71 12.17 8.69
N HIS A 97 -8.95 12.83 9.56
CA HIS A 97 -7.68 12.27 10.04
C HIS A 97 -7.90 10.93 10.71
N SER A 98 -8.86 10.82 11.62
CA SER A 98 -9.16 9.58 12.34
C SER A 98 -9.53 8.45 11.37
N ARG A 99 -10.39 8.75 10.41
CA ARG A 99 -10.83 7.78 9.41
C ARG A 99 -9.67 7.27 8.55
N LEU A 100 -8.84 8.18 8.06
CA LEU A 100 -7.72 7.83 7.20
C LEU A 100 -6.62 7.07 7.95
N THR A 101 -6.33 7.45 9.20
CA THR A 101 -5.32 6.74 9.98
C THR A 101 -5.78 5.34 10.38
N ILE A 102 -7.08 5.15 10.58
CA ILE A 102 -7.65 3.80 10.79
C ILE A 102 -7.42 2.95 9.54
N GLU A 103 -7.64 3.51 8.35
CA GLU A 103 -7.39 2.80 7.09
C GLU A 103 -5.90 2.43 6.93
N CYS A 104 -4.99 3.36 7.25
CA CYS A 104 -3.56 3.06 7.26
C CYS A 104 -3.23 1.91 8.20
N LYS A 105 -3.81 1.91 9.39
CA LYS A 105 -3.57 0.87 10.39
C LYS A 105 -4.06 -0.49 9.89
N GLN A 106 -5.20 -0.53 9.21
CA GLN A 106 -5.72 -1.76 8.64
C GLN A 106 -4.83 -2.29 7.52
N VAL A 107 -4.36 -1.41 6.63
CA VAL A 107 -3.40 -1.79 5.59
C VAL A 107 -2.11 -2.34 6.22
N GLY A 108 -1.58 -1.68 7.23
CA GLY A 108 -0.38 -2.12 7.94
C GLY A 108 -0.57 -3.49 8.59
N SER A 109 -1.74 -3.72 9.20
CA SER A 109 -2.06 -5.01 9.81
C SER A 109 -2.11 -6.13 8.77
N MET A 110 -2.71 -5.86 7.61
CA MET A 110 -2.78 -6.83 6.50
C MET A 110 -1.38 -7.14 5.94
N LEU A 111 -0.55 -6.12 5.75
CA LEU A 111 0.83 -6.32 5.29
C LEU A 111 1.63 -7.13 6.33
N GLY A 112 1.45 -6.83 7.60
CA GLY A 112 2.09 -7.56 8.68
C GLY A 112 1.71 -9.03 8.70
N SER A 113 0.45 -9.34 8.42
CA SER A 113 -0.02 -10.73 8.32
C SER A 113 0.65 -11.47 7.17
N MET A 114 0.78 -10.82 6.01
CA MET A 114 1.46 -11.40 4.85
C MET A 114 2.95 -11.62 5.12
N LEU A 115 3.59 -10.70 5.83
CA LEU A 115 5.00 -10.83 6.22
C LEU A 115 5.23 -11.98 7.20
N LYS A 116 4.29 -12.19 8.12
CA LYS A 116 4.35 -13.28 9.10
C LYS A 116 4.18 -14.65 8.46
N LYS A 117 3.28 -14.75 7.48
CA LYS A 117 2.98 -16.02 6.80
C LYS A 117 2.96 -15.79 5.29
N PRO A 118 4.13 -15.68 4.67
CA PRO A 118 4.20 -15.40 3.23
C PRO A 118 3.86 -16.60 2.35
N THR A 119 4.01 -17.82 2.86
CA THR A 119 3.90 -19.05 2.07
C THR A 119 2.63 -19.15 1.22
N PRO A 120 1.42 -18.81 1.71
CA PRO A 120 0.22 -18.91 0.87
C PRO A 120 0.25 -18.04 -0.38
N PHE A 121 1.08 -17.01 -0.41
CA PHE A 121 1.16 -16.07 -1.54
C PHE A 121 2.28 -16.40 -2.52
N LEU A 122 3.19 -17.29 -2.13
CA LEU A 122 4.35 -17.66 -2.96
C LEU A 122 3.94 -18.63 -4.05
N LEU A 123 4.69 -18.61 -5.16
CA LEU A 123 4.55 -19.63 -6.20
C LEU A 123 5.21 -20.92 -5.73
N HIS A 124 4.50 -22.03 -5.92
CA HIS A 124 5.02 -23.36 -5.64
C HIS A 124 5.54 -24.00 -6.92
N ASN A 125 6.38 -25.04 -6.79
CA ASN A 125 6.95 -25.74 -7.96
C ASN A 125 5.89 -26.22 -8.94
N ILE A 126 4.73 -26.68 -8.44
CA ILE A 126 3.63 -27.13 -9.28
C ILE A 126 3.05 -25.97 -10.10
N ASP A 127 2.87 -24.81 -9.46
CA ASP A 127 2.35 -23.62 -10.13
C ASP A 127 3.31 -23.13 -11.22
N LEU A 128 4.62 -23.18 -10.95
CA LEU A 128 5.64 -22.79 -11.91
C LEU A 128 5.63 -23.71 -13.13
N LYS A 129 5.45 -25.02 -12.94
CA LYS A 129 5.33 -25.99 -14.03
C LYS A 129 4.10 -25.73 -14.88
N SER A 130 2.95 -25.45 -14.24
CA SER A 130 1.72 -25.12 -14.96
C SER A 130 1.89 -23.87 -15.81
N GLN A 131 2.51 -22.83 -15.25
CA GLN A 131 2.77 -21.59 -15.99
C GLN A 131 3.69 -21.83 -17.19
N THR A 132 4.70 -22.66 -17.02
CA THR A 132 5.63 -22.99 -18.10
C THR A 132 4.94 -23.76 -19.23
N SER A 133 4.04 -24.67 -18.89
CA SER A 133 3.33 -25.49 -19.90
C SER A 133 2.32 -24.69 -20.69
N ASP A 134 1.87 -23.55 -20.18
CA ASP A 134 0.94 -22.67 -20.89
C ASP A 134 1.62 -21.75 -21.91
N LEU A 135 2.92 -21.78 -21.95
CA LEU A 135 3.69 -21.01 -22.92
C LEU A 135 3.88 -21.81 -24.20
#